data_10c31a1db6ceca46176a7c99937dc3fe
#
_entry.id   10c31a1db6ceca46176a7c99937dc3fe
#
_cell.length_a   1.000
_cell.length_b   1.000
_cell.length_c   1.000
_cell.angle_alpha   90.00
_cell.angle_beta   90.00
_cell.angle_gamma   90.00
#
_symmetry.space_group_name_H-M   'P 1'
#
loop_
_entity.id
_entity.type
_entity.pdbx_description
1 polymer ?
#
loop_
_entity_poly.entity_id
_entity_poly.type
_entity_poly.pdbx_seq_one_letter_code
_entity_poly.pdbx_strand_id
1 'polypeptide(L)'
;IILVMGGTNDEFCASLVEFGNPAERKRRTFWGDLDELMDGLKTDYPNAEVIFMTPLPNSLQDYLKIQHPYLIPQDKFADVIKELADEHGMEVIDLYKSNILDGHDKDNVLHFMPDGVHPNADGYEILGEHVAADLIRILQSRQKKGTDSQ
;
A
#
# COMPACT_ATOMS: atom_id res chain seq x y z
N ILE A 1 9.23 -14.10 -5.44
CA ILE A 1 8.71 -12.94 -4.67
C ILE A 1 7.89 -12.09 -5.61
N ILE A 2 6.72 -11.65 -5.17
CA ILE A 2 5.86 -10.71 -5.88
C ILE A 2 5.67 -9.50 -4.96
N LEU A 3 6.07 -8.31 -5.43
CA LEU A 3 5.82 -7.05 -4.74
C LEU A 3 4.66 -6.33 -5.43
N VAL A 4 3.66 -5.91 -4.67
CA VAL A 4 2.48 -5.21 -5.18
C VAL A 4 2.36 -3.85 -4.49
N MET A 5 2.32 -2.79 -5.26
CA MET A 5 2.04 -1.43 -4.78
C MET A 5 0.89 -0.84 -5.60
N GLY A 6 -0.14 -0.37 -4.94
CA GLY A 6 -1.30 0.23 -5.57
C GLY A 6 -2.18 0.96 -4.56
N GLY A 7 -3.26 1.59 -5.04
CA GLY A 7 -4.23 2.29 -4.19
C GLY A 7 -4.22 3.81 -4.32
N THR A 8 -3.10 4.43 -4.73
CA THR A 8 -3.02 5.90 -4.86
C THR A 8 -4.09 6.48 -5.78
N ASN A 9 -4.34 5.85 -6.93
CA ASN A 9 -5.36 6.33 -7.87
C ASN A 9 -6.78 6.10 -7.33
N ASP A 10 -6.98 5.05 -6.55
CA ASP A 10 -8.26 4.77 -5.89
C ASP A 10 -8.60 5.87 -4.86
N GLU A 11 -7.60 6.38 -4.15
CA GLU A 11 -7.76 7.49 -3.19
C GLU A 11 -8.32 8.76 -3.83
N PHE A 12 -8.03 9.01 -5.10
CA PHE A 12 -8.48 10.20 -5.82
C PHE A 12 -9.88 10.09 -6.39
N CYS A 13 -10.34 8.88 -6.66
CA CYS A 13 -11.59 8.60 -7.36
C CYS A 13 -12.67 8.00 -6.45
N ALA A 14 -12.29 7.47 -5.28
CA ALA A 14 -13.19 6.70 -4.44
C ALA A 14 -14.34 7.54 -3.87
N SER A 15 -15.54 7.02 -4.09
CA SER A 15 -16.75 7.36 -3.31
C SER A 15 -16.97 6.29 -2.23
N LEU A 16 -17.90 6.52 -1.31
CA LEU A 16 -18.28 5.49 -0.33
C LEU A 16 -18.75 4.18 -0.98
N VAL A 17 -19.36 4.27 -2.16
CA VAL A 17 -19.82 3.09 -2.93
C VAL A 17 -18.65 2.35 -3.57
N GLU A 18 -17.70 3.08 -4.12
CA GLU A 18 -16.50 2.51 -4.77
C GLU A 18 -15.48 1.99 -3.75
N PHE A 19 -15.46 2.57 -2.57
CA PHE A 19 -14.62 2.05 -1.48
C PHE A 19 -15.13 0.69 -0.98
N GLY A 20 -16.43 0.52 -0.90
CA GLY A 20 -17.07 -0.71 -0.40
C GLY A 20 -17.01 -0.85 1.11
N ASN A 21 -17.18 -2.08 1.57
CA ASN A 21 -17.11 -2.41 2.99
C ASN A 21 -16.64 -3.86 3.21
N PRO A 22 -16.08 -4.18 4.39
CA PRO A 22 -15.49 -5.49 4.67
C PRO A 22 -16.50 -6.65 4.68
N ALA A 23 -17.79 -6.37 4.93
CA ALA A 23 -18.80 -7.43 5.06
C ALA A 23 -19.30 -7.94 3.70
N GLU A 24 -19.32 -7.09 2.68
CA GLU A 24 -19.89 -7.46 1.38
C GLU A 24 -18.82 -7.77 0.32
N ARG A 25 -17.69 -7.08 0.34
CA ARG A 25 -16.55 -7.25 -0.60
C ARG A 25 -16.99 -7.39 -2.06
N LYS A 26 -17.86 -6.48 -2.48
CA LYS A 26 -18.40 -6.51 -3.84
C LYS A 26 -17.33 -6.15 -4.86
N ARG A 27 -17.35 -6.82 -6.01
CA ARG A 27 -16.58 -6.41 -7.20
C ARG A 27 -16.86 -4.95 -7.55
N ARG A 28 -15.87 -4.27 -8.11
CA ARG A 28 -15.84 -2.84 -8.41
C ARG A 28 -15.93 -1.96 -7.17
N THR A 29 -15.41 -2.45 -6.06
CA THR A 29 -15.10 -1.67 -4.87
C THR A 29 -13.67 -1.97 -4.45
N PHE A 30 -13.01 -1.01 -3.79
CA PHE A 30 -11.63 -1.20 -3.35
C PHE A 30 -11.47 -2.44 -2.46
N TRP A 31 -12.38 -2.64 -1.50
CA TRP A 31 -12.42 -3.83 -0.65
C TRP A 31 -12.54 -5.12 -1.46
N GLY A 32 -13.49 -5.19 -2.39
CA GLY A 32 -13.77 -6.42 -3.12
C GLY A 32 -12.72 -6.75 -4.16
N ASP A 33 -12.25 -5.76 -4.91
CA ASP A 33 -11.27 -5.98 -5.98
C ASP A 33 -9.88 -6.29 -5.40
N LEU A 34 -9.51 -5.70 -4.26
CA LEU A 34 -8.27 -6.00 -3.58
C LEU A 34 -8.28 -7.41 -2.95
N ASP A 35 -9.40 -7.81 -2.34
CA ASP A 35 -9.60 -9.16 -1.81
C ASP A 35 -9.49 -10.21 -2.94
N GLU A 36 -10.17 -9.99 -4.08
CA GLU A 36 -10.10 -10.86 -5.26
C GLU A 36 -8.67 -10.93 -5.82
N LEU A 37 -7.94 -9.80 -5.85
CA LEU A 37 -6.54 -9.77 -6.28
C LEU A 37 -5.64 -10.61 -5.37
N MET A 38 -5.77 -10.47 -4.06
CA MET A 38 -4.98 -11.22 -3.09
C MET A 38 -5.26 -12.72 -3.17
N ASP A 39 -6.53 -13.10 -3.28
CA ASP A 39 -6.95 -14.50 -3.45
C ASP A 39 -6.41 -15.10 -4.77
N GLY A 40 -6.51 -14.33 -5.87
CA GLY A 40 -5.97 -14.73 -7.17
C GLY A 40 -4.45 -14.92 -7.15
N LEU A 41 -3.71 -14.00 -6.57
CA LEU A 41 -2.24 -14.12 -6.44
C LEU A 41 -1.84 -15.36 -5.63
N LYS A 42 -2.56 -15.65 -4.57
CA LYS A 42 -2.31 -16.82 -3.74
C LYS A 42 -2.63 -18.13 -4.47
N THR A 43 -3.68 -18.13 -5.27
CA THR A 43 -4.12 -19.27 -6.06
C THR A 43 -3.19 -19.55 -7.23
N ASP A 44 -2.83 -18.51 -7.99
CA ASP A 44 -2.04 -18.64 -9.21
C ASP A 44 -0.54 -18.82 -8.92
N TYR A 45 -0.06 -18.29 -7.78
CA TYR A 45 1.34 -18.35 -7.38
C TYR A 45 1.54 -18.92 -5.97
N PRO A 46 1.10 -20.17 -5.71
CA PRO A 46 1.07 -20.74 -4.35
C PRO A 46 2.44 -20.87 -3.67
N ASN A 47 3.51 -20.80 -4.44
CA ASN A 47 4.90 -20.87 -3.94
C ASN A 47 5.58 -19.49 -3.90
N ALA A 48 4.89 -18.43 -4.29
CA ALA A 48 5.46 -17.09 -4.25
C ALA A 48 5.27 -16.46 -2.87
N GLU A 49 6.28 -15.73 -2.42
CA GLU A 49 6.14 -14.77 -1.34
C GLU A 49 5.49 -13.51 -1.92
N VAL A 50 4.26 -13.23 -1.55
CA VAL A 50 3.53 -12.03 -1.98
C VAL A 50 3.58 -11.00 -0.86
N ILE A 51 4.06 -9.81 -1.18
CA ILE A 51 4.22 -8.70 -0.24
C ILE A 51 3.54 -7.48 -0.82
N PHE A 52 2.60 -6.93 -0.10
CA PHE A 52 1.93 -5.69 -0.46
C PHE A 52 2.67 -4.48 0.12
N MET A 53 2.57 -3.35 -0.56
CA MET A 53 3.06 -2.07 -0.07
C MET A 53 1.89 -1.09 -0.04
N THR A 54 1.73 -0.38 1.09
CA THR A 54 0.75 0.71 1.16
C THR A 54 1.23 1.90 0.32
N PRO A 55 0.32 2.74 -0.21
CA PRO A 55 0.70 3.98 -0.89
C PRO A 55 1.52 4.90 0.02
N LEU A 56 2.34 5.76 -0.58
CA LEU A 56 2.97 6.87 0.13
C LEU A 56 1.93 7.94 0.48
N PRO A 57 2.08 8.65 1.61
CA PRO A 57 1.27 9.82 1.90
C PRO A 57 1.44 10.88 0.81
N ASN A 58 0.33 11.47 0.34
CA ASN A 58 0.36 12.47 -0.72
C ASN A 58 -0.54 13.66 -0.41
N SER A 59 -0.14 14.85 -0.83
CA SER A 59 -0.87 16.09 -0.58
C SER A 59 -1.97 16.38 -1.61
N LEU A 60 -2.02 15.65 -2.72
CA LEU A 60 -3.01 15.88 -3.77
C LEU A 60 -4.43 15.56 -3.28
N GLN A 61 -4.60 14.52 -2.49
CA GLN A 61 -5.91 14.17 -1.96
C GLN A 61 -6.49 15.28 -1.07
N ASP A 62 -5.67 15.92 -0.25
CA ASP A 62 -6.12 17.03 0.59
C ASP A 62 -6.62 18.21 -0.24
N TYR A 63 -5.93 18.52 -1.33
CA TYR A 63 -6.38 19.54 -2.26
C TYR A 63 -7.70 19.16 -2.93
N LEU A 64 -7.85 17.91 -3.36
CA LEU A 64 -9.08 17.41 -3.97
C LEU A 64 -10.25 17.38 -2.98
N LYS A 65 -10.02 17.11 -1.71
CA LYS A 65 -11.05 17.13 -0.66
C LYS A 65 -11.70 18.50 -0.45
N ILE A 66 -11.03 19.59 -0.81
CA ILE A 66 -11.63 20.93 -0.78
C ILE A 66 -12.87 20.97 -1.69
N GLN A 67 -12.81 20.34 -2.84
CA GLN A 67 -13.90 20.28 -3.82
C GLN A 67 -14.77 19.02 -3.66
N HIS A 68 -14.19 17.95 -3.13
CA HIS A 68 -14.79 16.64 -3.00
C HIS A 68 -14.67 16.11 -1.55
N PRO A 69 -15.42 16.71 -0.60
CA PRO A 69 -15.30 16.35 0.83
C PRO A 69 -15.75 14.91 1.16
N TYR A 70 -16.35 14.22 0.19
CA TYR A 70 -16.76 12.82 0.30
C TYR A 70 -15.62 11.82 0.04
N LEU A 71 -14.45 12.25 -0.41
CA LEU A 71 -13.32 11.36 -0.63
C LEU A 71 -12.92 10.67 0.68
N ILE A 72 -12.72 9.38 0.58
CA ILE A 72 -12.26 8.55 1.69
C ILE A 72 -10.81 8.95 2.04
N PRO A 73 -10.47 9.14 3.33
CA PRO A 73 -9.10 9.46 3.74
C PRO A 73 -8.09 8.39 3.31
N GLN A 74 -6.87 8.82 2.98
CA GLN A 74 -5.78 7.94 2.51
C GLN A 74 -5.46 6.81 3.49
N ASP A 75 -5.45 7.11 4.79
CA ASP A 75 -5.19 6.13 5.83
C ASP A 75 -6.15 4.93 5.76
N LYS A 76 -7.37 5.14 5.26
CA LYS A 76 -8.36 4.06 5.12
C LYS A 76 -7.98 3.07 4.03
N PHE A 77 -7.38 3.53 2.93
CA PHE A 77 -6.87 2.64 1.89
C PHE A 77 -5.68 1.81 2.40
N ALA A 78 -4.75 2.45 3.12
CA ALA A 78 -3.65 1.75 3.76
C ALA A 78 -4.13 0.73 4.80
N ASP A 79 -5.17 1.06 5.58
CA ASP A 79 -5.76 0.15 6.56
C ASP A 79 -6.39 -1.08 5.88
N VAL A 80 -7.13 -0.90 4.78
CA VAL A 80 -7.72 -2.03 4.01
C VAL A 80 -6.64 -2.95 3.46
N ILE A 81 -5.56 -2.40 2.90
CA ILE A 81 -4.44 -3.23 2.40
C ILE A 81 -3.87 -4.10 3.52
N LYS A 82 -3.64 -3.52 4.70
CA LYS A 82 -3.10 -4.25 5.86
C LYS A 82 -4.06 -5.30 6.39
N GLU A 83 -5.35 -4.97 6.50
CA GLU A 83 -6.38 -5.87 7.01
C GLU A 83 -6.53 -7.09 6.09
N LEU A 84 -6.69 -6.87 4.78
CA LEU A 84 -6.80 -7.96 3.82
C LEU A 84 -5.51 -8.78 3.73
N ALA A 85 -4.34 -8.14 3.74
CA ALA A 85 -3.08 -8.87 3.73
C ALA A 85 -2.92 -9.79 4.95
N ASP A 86 -3.31 -9.32 6.14
CA ASP A 86 -3.33 -10.16 7.37
C ASP A 86 -4.26 -11.36 7.22
N GLU A 87 -5.48 -11.16 6.71
CA GLU A 87 -6.45 -12.24 6.46
C GLU A 87 -5.92 -13.27 5.46
N HIS A 88 -5.25 -12.83 4.40
CA HIS A 88 -4.64 -13.72 3.40
C HIS A 88 -3.28 -14.31 3.84
N GLY A 89 -2.76 -13.91 5.00
CA GLY A 89 -1.45 -14.34 5.50
C GLY A 89 -0.27 -13.80 4.69
N MET A 90 -0.44 -12.61 4.11
CA MET A 90 0.58 -11.88 3.34
C MET A 90 1.27 -10.82 4.21
N GLU A 91 2.52 -10.51 3.86
CA GLU A 91 3.26 -9.44 4.53
C GLU A 91 2.98 -8.08 3.89
N VAL A 92 3.15 -7.01 4.67
CA VAL A 92 2.99 -5.63 4.21
C VAL A 92 4.20 -4.80 4.57
N ILE A 93 4.69 -4.03 3.61
CA ILE A 93 5.60 -2.90 3.84
C ILE A 93 4.71 -1.65 3.95
N ASP A 94 4.54 -1.13 5.16
CA ASP A 94 3.67 0.03 5.44
C ASP A 94 4.39 1.35 5.12
N LEU A 95 4.42 1.71 3.83
CA LEU A 95 5.02 2.96 3.37
C LEU A 95 4.24 4.18 3.85
N TYR A 96 2.93 4.06 4.06
CA TYR A 96 2.09 5.15 4.57
C TYR A 96 2.55 5.65 5.94
N LYS A 97 2.96 4.73 6.82
CA LYS A 97 3.43 5.06 8.18
C LYS A 97 4.94 5.11 8.32
N SER A 98 5.69 4.81 7.28
CA SER A 98 7.16 4.73 7.34
C SER A 98 7.84 6.08 7.54
N ASN A 99 7.18 7.19 7.18
CA ASN A 99 7.74 8.54 7.12
C ASN A 99 8.98 8.65 6.20
N ILE A 100 9.17 7.70 5.30
CA ILE A 100 10.34 7.71 4.39
C ILE A 100 10.21 8.81 3.34
N LEU A 101 9.01 8.97 2.79
CA LEU A 101 8.64 10.03 1.88
C LEU A 101 7.18 10.43 2.17
N ASP A 102 6.93 11.72 2.31
CA ASP A 102 5.61 12.27 2.60
C ASP A 102 5.35 13.52 1.76
N GLY A 103 4.34 13.48 0.91
CA GLY A 103 3.92 14.61 0.09
C GLY A 103 3.37 15.81 0.85
N HIS A 104 3.17 15.72 2.17
CA HIS A 104 2.81 16.83 3.04
C HIS A 104 4.04 17.52 3.65
N ASP A 105 5.19 16.86 3.64
CA ASP A 105 6.45 17.43 4.13
C ASP A 105 7.07 18.33 3.05
N LYS A 106 7.36 19.58 3.41
CA LYS A 106 7.87 20.59 2.46
C LYS A 106 9.25 20.26 1.91
N ASP A 107 10.10 19.64 2.73
CA ASP A 107 11.45 19.27 2.31
C ASP A 107 11.39 18.06 1.38
N ASN A 108 10.49 17.11 1.65
CA ASN A 108 10.23 16.00 0.73
C ASN A 108 9.67 16.48 -0.61
N VAL A 109 8.71 17.41 -0.60
CA VAL A 109 8.16 17.99 -1.84
C VAL A 109 9.23 18.74 -2.60
N LEU A 110 10.06 19.52 -1.92
CA LEU A 110 11.11 20.32 -2.58
C LEU A 110 12.17 19.45 -3.25
N HIS A 111 12.57 18.36 -2.63
CA HIS A 111 13.74 17.59 -3.04
C HIS A 111 13.40 16.25 -3.71
N PHE A 112 12.30 15.60 -3.31
CA PHE A 112 12.05 14.20 -3.65
C PHE A 112 10.68 13.92 -4.29
N MET A 113 9.64 14.74 -4.01
CA MET A 113 8.27 14.55 -4.49
C MET A 113 7.69 15.85 -5.07
N PRO A 114 8.18 16.35 -6.21
CA PRO A 114 7.94 17.72 -6.68
C PRO A 114 6.46 18.07 -6.93
N ASP A 115 5.60 17.09 -7.14
CA ASP A 115 4.15 17.28 -7.26
C ASP A 115 3.37 16.83 -6.00
N GLY A 116 4.08 16.46 -4.93
CA GLY A 116 3.50 15.97 -3.69
C GLY A 116 2.89 14.56 -3.77
N VAL A 117 3.12 13.84 -4.87
CA VAL A 117 2.59 12.49 -5.12
C VAL A 117 3.68 11.52 -5.59
N HIS A 118 4.42 11.92 -6.63
CA HIS A 118 5.37 11.04 -7.30
C HIS A 118 6.81 11.35 -6.89
N PRO A 119 7.56 10.36 -6.40
CA PRO A 119 8.98 10.52 -6.19
C PRO A 119 9.72 10.84 -7.51
N ASN A 120 10.70 11.73 -7.47
CA ASN A 120 11.68 11.89 -8.52
C ASN A 120 12.76 10.80 -8.45
N ALA A 121 13.82 10.88 -9.26
CA ALA A 121 14.88 9.86 -9.29
C ALA A 121 15.53 9.65 -7.91
N ASP A 122 15.86 10.74 -7.20
CA ASP A 122 16.48 10.66 -5.86
C ASP A 122 15.48 10.11 -4.81
N GLY A 123 14.20 10.48 -4.93
CA GLY A 123 13.12 9.93 -4.10
C GLY A 123 12.93 8.42 -4.33
N TYR A 124 13.02 7.95 -5.57
CA TYR A 124 12.96 6.52 -5.86
C TYR A 124 14.17 5.75 -5.35
N GLU A 125 15.35 6.35 -5.30
CA GLU A 125 16.53 5.74 -4.69
C GLU A 125 16.31 5.51 -3.20
N ILE A 126 15.87 6.55 -2.48
CA ILE A 126 15.51 6.47 -1.04
C ILE A 126 14.42 5.40 -0.80
N LEU A 127 13.36 5.43 -1.60
CA LEU A 127 12.26 4.46 -1.49
C LEU A 127 12.76 3.03 -1.75
N GLY A 128 13.61 2.84 -2.76
CA GLY A 128 14.18 1.54 -3.12
C GLY A 128 15.06 0.96 -2.00
N GLU A 129 15.90 1.77 -1.38
CA GLU A 129 16.72 1.35 -0.23
C GLU A 129 15.84 0.92 0.96
N HIS A 130 14.80 1.69 1.26
CA HIS A 130 13.86 1.37 2.34
C HIS A 130 13.10 0.05 2.08
N VAL A 131 12.55 -0.10 0.89
CA VAL A 131 11.83 -1.33 0.49
C VAL A 131 12.76 -2.53 0.51
N ALA A 132 14.00 -2.39 0.04
CA ALA A 132 14.99 -3.47 0.08
C ALA A 132 15.32 -3.90 1.51
N ALA A 133 15.49 -2.95 2.42
CA ALA A 133 15.76 -3.25 3.84
C ALA A 133 14.58 -4.00 4.50
N ASP A 134 13.36 -3.56 4.27
CA ASP A 134 12.16 -4.20 4.79
C ASP A 134 11.95 -5.60 4.19
N LEU A 135 12.18 -5.75 2.89
CA LEU A 135 12.13 -7.05 2.22
C LEU A 135 13.11 -8.06 2.83
N ILE A 136 14.37 -7.64 3.05
CA ILE A 136 15.37 -8.48 3.71
C ILE A 136 14.90 -8.90 5.10
N ARG A 137 14.37 -7.98 5.89
CA ARG A 137 13.84 -8.24 7.23
C ARG A 137 12.70 -9.26 7.22
N ILE A 138 11.74 -9.11 6.30
CA ILE A 138 10.60 -10.03 6.12
C ILE A 138 11.10 -11.43 5.79
N LEU A 139 11.98 -11.57 4.80
CA LEU A 139 12.49 -12.86 4.36
C LEU A 139 13.31 -13.57 5.46
N GLN A 140 14.13 -12.83 6.21
CA GLN A 140 14.89 -13.39 7.34
C GLN A 140 13.98 -13.88 8.48
N SER A 141 12.89 -13.15 8.76
CA SER A 141 11.93 -13.55 9.82
C SER A 141 11.22 -14.86 9.49
N ARG A 142 10.89 -15.08 8.21
CA ARG A 142 10.26 -16.31 7.75
C ARG A 142 11.19 -17.51 7.78
N GLN A 143 12.46 -17.33 7.40
CA GLN A 143 13.45 -18.42 7.50
C GLN A 143 13.60 -18.92 8.94
N LYS A 144 13.61 -18.03 9.93
CA LYS A 144 13.66 -18.41 11.35
C LYS A 144 12.44 -19.20 11.79
N LYS A 145 11.23 -18.76 11.42
CA LYS A 145 9.98 -19.50 11.75
C LYS A 145 9.95 -20.90 11.13
N GLY A 146 10.51 -21.08 9.93
CA GLY A 146 10.57 -22.38 9.26
C GLY A 146 11.55 -23.37 9.90
N THR A 147 12.60 -22.89 10.57
CA THR A 147 13.57 -23.74 11.28
C THR A 147 13.11 -24.14 12.67
N ASP A 148 12.28 -23.34 13.33
CA ASP A 148 11.75 -23.64 14.67
C ASP A 148 10.53 -24.61 14.65
N SER A 149 10.05 -24.95 13.45
CA SER A 149 8.88 -25.81 13.24
C SER A 149 9.26 -27.24 12.79
N GLN A 150 10.54 -27.57 12.75
CA GLN A 150 11.07 -28.92 12.48
C GLN A 150 11.67 -29.54 13.75
#